data_437aa8d5f96d3e810fe191b67ceafd3f
#
_entry.id   437aa8d5f96d3e810fe191b67ceafd3f
#
_cell.length_a   1.000
_cell.length_b   1.000
_cell.length_c   1.000
_cell.angle_alpha   90.00
_cell.angle_beta   90.00
_cell.angle_gamma   90.00
#
_symmetry.space_group_name_H-M   'P 1'
#
loop_
_entity.id
_entity.type
_entity.pdbx_description
1 polymer ?
#
loop_
_entity_poly.entity_id
_entity_poly.type
_entity_poly.pdbx_seq_one_letter_code
_entity_poly.pdbx_strand_id
1 'polypeptide(L)'
;MTVNIYSRDREAAVKSDFVSLHCPLTAENKHMINAAFIEEMKPGAILLNTARGALVDENALAQALKSGRLGGAGLDVLETEPPTADCPLLGLDNCVITPHNSWAPKEMRQMVIDVLTDNLASWLEGGTLNRRDL
;
A
#
# COMPACT_ATOMS: atom_id res chain seq x y z
N MET A 1 20.45 -7.67 -0.08
CA MET A 1 19.19 -6.88 -0.23
C MET A 1 19.18 -5.86 0.89
N THR A 2 19.15 -4.58 0.56
CA THR A 2 19.08 -3.50 1.57
C THR A 2 17.62 -3.12 1.72
N VAL A 3 17.08 -3.21 2.93
CA VAL A 3 15.72 -2.72 3.25
C VAL A 3 15.87 -1.33 3.85
N ASN A 4 15.30 -0.34 3.19
CA ASN A 4 15.24 1.03 3.70
C ASN A 4 13.80 1.32 4.12
N ILE A 5 13.60 1.87 5.31
CA ILE A 5 12.29 2.26 5.81
C ILE A 5 12.21 3.79 5.81
N TYR A 6 11.28 4.32 5.00
CA TYR A 6 11.10 5.76 4.84
C TYR A 6 9.65 6.16 5.13
N SER A 7 9.47 7.28 5.80
CA SER A 7 8.12 7.76 6.13
C SER A 7 7.60 8.84 5.18
N ARG A 8 8.45 9.64 4.53
CA ARG A 8 8.05 10.75 3.63
C ARG A 8 9.11 11.10 2.58
N ASP A 9 10.13 10.29 2.38
CA ASP A 9 11.24 10.60 1.49
C ASP A 9 11.00 9.99 0.10
N ARG A 10 10.52 10.83 -0.83
CA ARG A 10 10.30 10.46 -2.24
C ARG A 10 11.59 10.00 -2.91
N GLU A 11 12.70 10.70 -2.67
CA GLU A 11 13.98 10.40 -3.32
C GLU A 11 14.47 8.99 -2.96
N ALA A 12 14.31 8.60 -1.71
CA ALA A 12 14.66 7.26 -1.27
C ALA A 12 13.71 6.20 -1.86
N ALA A 13 12.40 6.50 -1.94
CA ALA A 13 11.42 5.59 -2.51
C ALA A 13 11.74 5.26 -3.98
N VAL A 14 12.02 6.26 -4.81
CA VAL A 14 12.31 6.04 -6.24
C VAL A 14 13.62 5.29 -6.50
N LYS A 15 14.56 5.29 -5.56
CA LYS A 15 15.83 4.54 -5.65
C LYS A 15 15.75 3.11 -5.10
N SER A 16 14.59 2.68 -4.60
CA SER A 16 14.39 1.38 -3.94
C SER A 16 14.01 0.28 -4.94
N ASP A 17 14.40 -0.97 -4.64
CA ASP A 17 13.96 -2.14 -5.39
C ASP A 17 12.51 -2.52 -5.08
N PHE A 18 12.04 -2.19 -3.88
CA PHE A 18 10.67 -2.39 -3.43
C PHE A 18 10.12 -1.09 -2.84
N VAL A 19 8.92 -0.72 -3.25
CA VAL A 19 8.18 0.43 -2.70
C VAL A 19 6.87 -0.08 -2.14
N SER A 20 6.63 0.14 -0.84
CA SER A 20 5.39 -0.27 -0.16
C SER A 20 4.65 0.92 0.42
N LEU A 21 3.35 1.00 0.16
CA LEU A 21 2.51 2.12 0.58
C LEU A 21 1.82 1.81 1.92
N HIS A 22 1.95 2.74 2.89
CA HIS A 22 1.40 2.62 4.24
C HIS A 22 0.78 3.93 4.74
N CYS A 23 0.33 4.80 3.84
CA CYS A 23 -0.28 6.08 4.18
C CYS A 23 -1.81 6.04 3.98
N PRO A 24 -2.58 6.86 4.72
CA PRO A 24 -3.99 7.06 4.43
C PRO A 24 -4.16 7.80 3.09
N LEU A 25 -5.31 7.58 2.44
CA LEU A 25 -5.71 8.36 1.27
C LEU A 25 -6.21 9.74 1.70
N THR A 26 -5.72 10.77 1.03
CA THR A 26 -6.20 12.16 1.14
C THR A 26 -6.42 12.74 -0.26
N ALA A 27 -7.02 13.93 -0.35
CA ALA A 27 -7.20 14.60 -1.64
C ALA A 27 -5.85 14.93 -2.32
N GLU A 28 -4.82 15.21 -1.51
CA GLU A 28 -3.50 15.63 -2.00
C GLU A 28 -2.64 14.46 -2.51
N ASN A 29 -2.89 13.24 -2.02
CA ASN A 29 -2.08 12.07 -2.38
C ASN A 29 -2.83 11.07 -3.28
N LYS A 30 -4.05 11.40 -3.72
CA LYS A 30 -4.72 10.59 -4.74
C LYS A 30 -3.83 10.48 -5.97
N HIS A 31 -3.66 9.26 -6.48
CA HIS A 31 -2.78 8.94 -7.61
C HIS A 31 -1.34 9.49 -7.44
N MET A 32 -0.82 9.48 -6.20
CA MET A 32 0.58 9.86 -5.97
C MET A 32 1.56 8.95 -6.71
N ILE A 33 1.21 7.68 -6.89
CA ILE A 33 1.93 6.74 -7.76
C ILE A 33 1.30 6.82 -9.15
N ASN A 34 1.73 7.79 -9.92
CA ASN A 34 1.32 8.03 -11.30
C ASN A 34 2.47 7.72 -12.29
N ALA A 35 2.25 7.95 -13.57
CA ALA A 35 3.25 7.68 -14.60
C ALA A 35 4.59 8.41 -14.33
N ALA A 36 4.55 9.66 -13.90
CA ALA A 36 5.76 10.45 -13.60
C ALA A 36 6.54 9.87 -12.42
N PHE A 37 5.83 9.44 -11.35
CA PHE A 37 6.50 8.77 -10.22
C PHE A 37 7.11 7.43 -10.65
N ILE A 38 6.38 6.64 -11.42
CA ILE A 38 6.83 5.34 -11.91
C ILE A 38 8.08 5.49 -12.81
N GLU A 39 8.14 6.52 -13.64
CA GLU A 39 9.32 6.79 -14.46
C GLU A 39 10.57 7.16 -13.65
N GLU A 40 10.41 7.72 -12.47
CA GLU A 40 11.52 7.99 -11.56
C GLU A 40 11.96 6.74 -10.76
N MET A 41 11.08 5.74 -10.59
CA MET A 41 11.41 4.52 -9.85
C MET A 41 12.56 3.76 -10.52
N LYS A 42 13.25 2.93 -9.74
CA LYS A 42 14.27 2.05 -10.27
C LYS A 42 13.67 1.09 -11.31
N PRO A 43 14.29 0.92 -12.51
CA PRO A 43 13.82 -0.04 -13.50
C PRO A 43 13.72 -1.45 -12.90
N GLY A 44 12.59 -2.12 -13.12
CA GLY A 44 12.32 -3.45 -12.56
C GLY A 44 11.93 -3.46 -11.08
N ALA A 45 11.72 -2.30 -10.45
CA ALA A 45 11.23 -2.22 -9.08
C ALA A 45 9.84 -2.87 -8.94
N ILE A 46 9.51 -3.26 -7.70
CA ILE A 46 8.23 -3.87 -7.33
C ILE A 46 7.44 -2.89 -6.46
N LEU A 47 6.19 -2.66 -6.82
CA LEU A 47 5.25 -1.85 -6.04
C LEU A 47 4.35 -2.74 -5.18
N LEU A 48 4.21 -2.40 -3.90
CA LEU A 48 3.29 -3.06 -2.95
C LEU A 48 2.28 -2.05 -2.41
N ASN A 49 0.99 -2.36 -2.51
CA ASN A 49 -0.06 -1.53 -1.95
C ASN A 49 -1.06 -2.35 -1.14
N THR A 50 -0.98 -2.22 0.17
CA THR A 50 -1.94 -2.76 1.14
C THR A 50 -2.64 -1.63 1.90
N ALA A 51 -2.56 -0.40 1.41
CA ALA A 51 -3.10 0.80 2.06
C ALA A 51 -4.47 1.22 1.47
N ARG A 52 -4.46 1.90 0.32
CA ARG A 52 -5.68 2.33 -0.40
C ARG A 52 -5.43 2.31 -1.91
N GLY A 53 -6.39 1.78 -2.68
CA GLY A 53 -6.26 1.63 -4.13
C GLY A 53 -6.01 2.94 -4.84
N ALA A 54 -6.78 3.97 -4.54
CA ALA A 54 -6.68 5.29 -5.17
C ALA A 54 -5.38 6.08 -4.88
N LEU A 55 -4.42 5.52 -4.13
CA LEU A 55 -3.05 6.05 -4.07
C LEU A 55 -2.28 5.81 -5.38
N VAL A 56 -2.71 4.84 -6.18
CA VAL A 56 -2.07 4.40 -7.42
C VAL A 56 -2.99 4.73 -8.59
N ASP A 57 -2.44 5.29 -9.65
CA ASP A 57 -3.08 5.33 -10.96
C ASP A 57 -2.96 3.95 -11.61
N GLU A 58 -4.05 3.19 -11.61
CA GLU A 58 -4.09 1.82 -12.11
C GLU A 58 -3.76 1.70 -13.59
N ASN A 59 -4.11 2.72 -14.40
CA ASN A 59 -3.76 2.74 -15.82
C ASN A 59 -2.26 2.93 -16.03
N ALA A 60 -1.64 3.87 -15.31
CA ALA A 60 -0.21 4.09 -15.35
C ALA A 60 0.56 2.85 -14.86
N LEU A 61 0.10 2.22 -13.78
CA LEU A 61 0.69 0.99 -13.26
C LEU A 61 0.60 -0.16 -14.28
N ALA A 62 -0.57 -0.37 -14.88
CA ALA A 62 -0.77 -1.43 -15.88
C ALA A 62 0.14 -1.25 -17.10
N GLN A 63 0.32 0.00 -17.57
CA GLN A 63 1.26 0.29 -18.66
C GLN A 63 2.70 -0.02 -18.28
N ALA A 64 3.11 0.36 -17.07
CA ALA A 64 4.46 0.11 -16.55
C ALA A 64 4.75 -1.39 -16.39
N LEU A 65 3.76 -2.18 -15.94
CA LEU A 65 3.89 -3.62 -15.83
C LEU A 65 3.98 -4.29 -17.20
N LYS A 66 3.12 -3.90 -18.15
CA LYS A 66 3.13 -4.43 -19.54
C LYS A 66 4.41 -4.12 -20.30
N SER A 67 4.99 -2.94 -20.07
CA SER A 67 6.25 -2.52 -20.71
C SER A 67 7.50 -3.12 -20.04
N GLY A 68 7.36 -3.73 -18.85
CA GLY A 68 8.49 -4.18 -18.05
C GLY A 68 9.23 -3.04 -17.34
N ARG A 69 8.69 -1.81 -17.34
CA ARG A 69 9.24 -0.66 -16.59
C ARG A 69 9.27 -0.96 -15.08
N LEU A 70 8.20 -1.58 -14.56
CA LEU A 70 8.17 -2.21 -13.25
C LEU A 70 8.25 -3.74 -13.40
N GLY A 71 8.98 -4.38 -12.49
CA GLY A 71 9.14 -5.83 -12.47
C GLY A 71 7.88 -6.56 -11.97
N GLY A 72 7.10 -5.90 -11.10
CA GLY A 72 5.88 -6.49 -10.56
C GLY A 72 5.09 -5.55 -9.66
N ALA A 73 3.88 -5.98 -9.32
CA ALA A 73 3.06 -5.34 -8.30
C ALA A 73 2.34 -6.37 -7.42
N GLY A 74 2.21 -6.07 -6.12
CA GLY A 74 1.38 -6.79 -5.16
C GLY A 74 0.35 -5.84 -4.55
N LEU A 75 -0.93 -6.08 -4.84
CA LEU A 75 -2.02 -5.17 -4.49
C LEU A 75 -3.06 -5.91 -3.66
N ASP A 76 -3.32 -5.47 -2.44
CA ASP A 76 -4.44 -5.96 -1.64
C ASP A 76 -5.66 -5.04 -1.78
N VAL A 77 -5.48 -3.88 -2.42
CA VAL A 77 -6.50 -2.85 -2.60
C VAL A 77 -6.50 -2.32 -4.02
N LEU A 78 -7.69 -2.01 -4.53
CA LEU A 78 -7.91 -1.42 -5.86
C LEU A 78 -8.71 -0.12 -5.74
N GLU A 79 -8.70 0.73 -6.77
CA GLU A 79 -9.47 1.98 -6.77
C GLU A 79 -10.98 1.69 -6.72
N THR A 80 -11.40 0.62 -7.39
CA THR A 80 -12.78 0.11 -7.34
C THR A 80 -12.79 -1.32 -6.79
N GLU A 81 -13.52 -1.55 -5.71
CA GLU A 81 -13.65 -2.84 -5.05
C GLU A 81 -15.14 -3.23 -4.90
N PRO A 82 -15.55 -4.42 -5.37
CA PRO A 82 -14.79 -5.38 -6.15
C PRO A 82 -14.42 -4.83 -7.54
N PRO A 83 -13.30 -5.31 -8.15
CA PRO A 83 -12.89 -4.84 -9.47
C PRO A 83 -13.90 -5.21 -10.54
N THR A 84 -14.09 -4.31 -11.48
CA THR A 84 -14.90 -4.54 -12.68
C THR A 84 -14.08 -5.27 -13.75
N ALA A 85 -14.75 -5.86 -14.74
CA ALA A 85 -14.08 -6.67 -15.77
C ALA A 85 -13.10 -5.88 -16.66
N ASP A 86 -13.22 -4.56 -16.69
CA ASP A 86 -12.37 -3.61 -17.41
C ASP A 86 -11.18 -3.08 -16.56
N CYS A 87 -11.00 -3.56 -15.34
CA CYS A 87 -9.84 -3.21 -14.54
C CYS A 87 -8.53 -3.58 -15.29
N PRO A 88 -7.65 -2.61 -15.57
CA PRO A 88 -6.50 -2.79 -16.46
C PRO A 88 -5.40 -3.70 -15.88
N LEU A 89 -5.50 -4.04 -14.60
CA LEU A 89 -4.53 -4.85 -13.86
C LEU A 89 -4.88 -6.34 -13.87
N LEU A 90 -6.13 -6.69 -14.19
CA LEU A 90 -6.56 -8.09 -14.21
C LEU A 90 -5.86 -8.87 -15.33
N GLY A 91 -5.40 -10.07 -15.00
CA GLY A 91 -4.76 -10.98 -15.96
C GLY A 91 -3.32 -10.64 -16.34
N LEU A 92 -2.66 -9.69 -15.63
CA LEU A 92 -1.23 -9.43 -15.79
C LEU A 92 -0.42 -10.46 -14.99
N ASP A 93 0.51 -11.17 -15.63
CA ASP A 93 1.32 -12.22 -14.99
C ASP A 93 2.24 -11.70 -13.88
N ASN A 94 2.61 -10.43 -13.94
CA ASN A 94 3.45 -9.75 -12.96
C ASN A 94 2.68 -8.85 -11.99
N CYS A 95 1.36 -9.06 -11.86
CA CYS A 95 0.50 -8.37 -10.90
C CYS A 95 -0.25 -9.38 -10.03
N VAL A 96 0.05 -9.41 -8.73
CA VAL A 96 -0.68 -10.22 -7.77
C VAL A 96 -1.72 -9.35 -7.08
N ILE A 97 -2.99 -9.76 -7.13
CA ILE A 97 -4.10 -9.05 -6.49
C ILE A 97 -4.73 -9.97 -5.46
N THR A 98 -4.93 -9.46 -4.24
CA THR A 98 -5.66 -10.13 -3.17
C THR A 98 -6.92 -9.33 -2.79
N PRO A 99 -7.97 -9.96 -2.24
CA PRO A 99 -9.29 -9.34 -2.09
C PRO A 99 -9.42 -8.53 -0.79
N HIS A 100 -8.53 -7.55 -0.56
CA HIS A 100 -8.52 -6.65 0.60
C HIS A 100 -8.56 -7.41 1.94
N ASN A 101 -7.71 -8.42 2.05
CA ASN A 101 -7.69 -9.35 3.19
C ASN A 101 -6.33 -9.44 3.90
N SER A 102 -5.40 -8.52 3.67
CA SER A 102 -4.10 -8.49 4.35
C SER A 102 -4.23 -8.35 5.88
N TRP A 103 -5.38 -7.88 6.39
CA TRP A 103 -5.74 -7.82 7.81
C TRP A 103 -6.27 -9.15 8.36
N ALA A 104 -6.67 -10.10 7.50
CA ALA A 104 -7.43 -11.30 7.87
C ALA A 104 -6.62 -12.45 8.49
N PRO A 105 -5.27 -12.58 8.39
CA PRO A 105 -4.52 -13.62 9.10
C PRO A 105 -4.87 -13.65 10.58
N LYS A 106 -4.91 -14.85 11.17
CA LYS A 106 -5.30 -15.05 12.57
C LYS A 106 -4.43 -14.22 13.52
N GLU A 107 -3.13 -14.17 13.25
CA GLU A 107 -2.14 -13.44 14.02
C GLU A 107 -2.41 -11.93 14.01
N MET A 108 -2.78 -11.39 12.85
CA MET A 108 -3.10 -9.96 12.70
C MET A 108 -4.40 -9.60 13.44
N ARG A 109 -5.42 -10.46 13.33
CA ARG A 109 -6.68 -10.26 14.07
C ARG A 109 -6.48 -10.33 15.57
N GLN A 110 -5.66 -11.29 16.05
CA GLN A 110 -5.32 -11.37 17.46
C GLN A 110 -4.61 -10.11 17.94
N MET A 111 -3.60 -9.64 17.18
CA MET A 111 -2.88 -8.41 17.52
C MET A 111 -3.81 -7.19 17.61
N VAL A 112 -4.82 -7.06 16.74
CA VAL A 112 -5.81 -5.97 16.83
C VAL A 112 -6.62 -6.07 18.13
N ILE A 113 -7.04 -7.29 18.52
CA ILE A 113 -7.78 -7.50 19.78
C ILE A 113 -6.91 -7.17 20.99
N ASP A 114 -5.64 -7.58 20.97
CA ASP A 114 -4.70 -7.31 22.08
C ASP A 114 -4.48 -5.79 22.23
N VAL A 115 -4.22 -5.07 21.13
CA VAL A 115 -4.08 -3.60 21.13
C VAL A 115 -5.35 -2.91 21.63
N LEU A 116 -6.54 -3.37 21.21
CA LEU A 116 -7.81 -2.85 21.70
C LEU A 116 -7.97 -3.04 23.21
N THR A 117 -7.62 -4.21 23.69
CA THR A 117 -7.70 -4.55 25.13
C THR A 117 -6.75 -3.68 25.94
N ASP A 118 -5.50 -3.52 25.49
CA ASP A 118 -4.50 -2.68 26.15
C ASP A 118 -4.92 -1.20 26.18
N ASN A 119 -5.47 -0.71 25.06
CA ASN A 119 -5.98 0.67 24.99
C ASN A 119 -7.14 0.90 25.96
N LEU A 120 -8.08 -0.04 26.06
CA LEU A 120 -9.20 0.05 26.97
C LEU A 120 -8.73 -0.02 28.43
N ALA A 121 -7.83 -0.95 28.76
CA ALA A 121 -7.26 -1.06 30.10
C ALA A 121 -6.55 0.25 30.51
N SER A 122 -5.69 0.77 29.64
CA SER A 122 -5.02 2.05 29.84
C SER A 122 -6.01 3.19 30.05
N TRP A 123 -7.08 3.27 29.26
CA TRP A 123 -8.09 4.32 29.40
C TRP A 123 -8.84 4.23 30.72
N LEU A 124 -9.21 3.03 31.17
CA LEU A 124 -9.90 2.82 32.45
C LEU A 124 -9.04 3.22 33.66
N GLU A 125 -7.72 3.15 33.53
CA GLU A 125 -6.74 3.58 34.53
C GLU A 125 -6.35 5.06 34.40
N GLY A 126 -6.98 5.82 33.49
CA GLY A 126 -6.68 7.22 33.22
C GLY A 126 -5.43 7.44 32.35
N GLY A 127 -4.90 6.39 31.74
CA GLY A 127 -3.77 6.44 30.82
C GLY A 127 -4.13 6.95 29.42
N THR A 128 -3.11 7.12 28.60
CA THR A 128 -3.20 7.73 27.26
C THR A 128 -2.62 6.89 26.15
N LEU A 129 -2.51 5.57 26.37
CA LEU A 129 -1.93 4.65 25.37
C LEU A 129 -2.65 4.77 24.02
N ASN A 130 -1.90 5.06 22.96
CA ASN A 130 -2.37 5.22 21.59
C ASN A 130 -3.47 6.28 21.37
N ARG A 131 -3.67 7.21 22.30
CA ARG A 131 -4.60 8.33 22.13
C ARG A 131 -4.08 9.31 21.10
N ARG A 132 -5.00 9.85 20.27
CA ARG A 132 -4.69 10.83 19.21
C ARG A 132 -5.37 12.18 19.38
N ASP A 133 -6.13 12.36 20.44
CA ASP A 133 -6.88 13.56 20.79
C ASP A 133 -6.12 14.48 21.80
N LEU A 134 -4.83 14.25 21.96
CA LEU A 134 -3.93 15.02 22.82
C LEU A 134 -3.03 15.93 22.01
#